data_cc874282a1fe1c2cd348e22adf50e12a
#
_entry.id   cc874282a1fe1c2cd348e22adf50e12a
#
_cell.length_a   1.000
_cell.length_b   1.000
_cell.length_c   1.000
_cell.angle_alpha   90.00
_cell.angle_beta   90.00
_cell.angle_gamma   90.00
#
_symmetry.space_group_name_H-M   'P 1'
#
loop_
_entity.id
_entity.type
_entity.pdbx_description
1 polymer ?
#
loop_
_entity_poly.entity_id
_entity_poly.type
_entity_poly.pdbx_seq_one_letter_code
_entity_poly.pdbx_strand_id
1 'polypeptide(L)'
;MPITSGADADEATDFETPMIKTDELRTARIDSLITPAELAERYPMTPAVADHVLDARRRIEKILNGDDPRLLVIIGPCSIHDPEAAVDYARRLARLREKYDSRLEIVMRTYFEKPRTVVGWKGLISDPDLNGSYRVNHGIEQARRLLLEVNALGVPTATEFLDMVVGQYISDLISWGAIGARTTESQIHREMASALSCPVGFKNGTDGNTRIAVDAIRAARTSHMFLSPDKHGRMTIYQTSGNPYGHIIMRGGKTPNYHAAAINEACEALREFNLPERLVVDFSHGNCQKQHRRQLDVCDDICEQIRAGSTALAGVMVESFIVEGTQKITSGTPLTYGQSITDPCLGWDDSETLLDRLAQAVESRL
;
A
#
# COMPACT_ATOMS: atom_id res chain seq x y z
N MET A 1 -19.48 -29.06 87.00
CA MET A 1 -20.17 -28.95 85.72
C MET A 1 -19.56 -27.74 85.04
N PRO A 2 -18.84 -27.90 83.96
CA PRO A 2 -18.25 -26.74 83.23
C PRO A 2 -19.20 -26.21 82.14
N ILE A 3 -19.24 -24.93 82.05
CA ILE A 3 -19.98 -24.15 81.04
C ILE A 3 -19.09 -24.05 79.81
N THR A 4 -19.59 -24.56 78.68
CA THR A 4 -18.92 -24.40 77.37
C THR A 4 -19.39 -23.10 76.70
N SER A 5 -18.46 -22.21 76.51
CA SER A 5 -18.68 -21.03 75.71
C SER A 5 -18.52 -21.39 74.23
N GLY A 6 -19.58 -21.23 73.46
CA GLY A 6 -19.52 -21.27 72.01
C GLY A 6 -18.96 -19.92 71.49
N ALA A 7 -17.94 -19.98 70.69
CA ALA A 7 -17.45 -18.84 69.91
C ALA A 7 -18.16 -18.92 68.58
N ASP A 8 -19.01 -17.94 68.31
CA ASP A 8 -19.54 -17.69 66.96
C ASP A 8 -18.39 -17.12 66.09
N ALA A 9 -18.03 -17.88 65.07
CA ALA A 9 -17.16 -17.40 64.01
C ALA A 9 -17.98 -16.52 63.13
N ASP A 10 -17.62 -15.22 63.14
CA ASP A 10 -18.08 -14.23 62.17
C ASP A 10 -17.57 -14.63 60.77
N GLU A 11 -18.43 -15.24 59.97
CA GLU A 11 -18.21 -15.37 58.53
C GLU A 11 -18.30 -13.96 57.89
N ALA A 12 -17.13 -13.34 57.73
CA ALA A 12 -17.00 -12.14 56.89
C ALA A 12 -17.30 -12.57 55.45
N THR A 13 -18.52 -12.39 55.00
CA THR A 13 -18.86 -12.44 53.60
C THR A 13 -18.20 -11.25 52.90
N ASP A 14 -17.07 -11.52 52.23
CA ASP A 14 -16.50 -10.60 51.27
C ASP A 14 -17.53 -10.37 50.16
N PHE A 15 -18.31 -9.31 50.31
CA PHE A 15 -19.10 -8.75 49.24
C PHE A 15 -18.11 -8.10 48.26
N GLU A 16 -17.56 -8.89 47.30
CA GLU A 16 -16.92 -8.30 46.12
C GLU A 16 -17.96 -7.40 45.45
N THR A 17 -17.80 -6.11 45.61
CA THR A 17 -18.59 -5.13 44.86
C THR A 17 -18.38 -5.42 43.37
N PRO A 18 -19.42 -5.78 42.62
CA PRO A 18 -19.24 -6.11 41.22
C PRO A 18 -18.62 -4.91 40.50
N MET A 19 -17.40 -5.12 39.96
CA MET A 19 -16.70 -4.09 39.25
C MET A 19 -17.53 -3.68 38.03
N ILE A 20 -18.04 -2.46 38.01
CA ILE A 20 -18.86 -1.95 36.92
C ILE A 20 -17.96 -1.81 35.67
N LYS A 21 -18.22 -2.61 34.63
CA LYS A 21 -17.51 -2.55 33.36
C LYS A 21 -17.85 -1.24 32.65
N THR A 22 -16.85 -0.44 32.34
CA THR A 22 -17.00 0.87 31.67
C THR A 22 -16.41 0.90 30.26
N ASP A 23 -15.59 -0.08 29.88
CA ASP A 23 -14.99 -0.27 28.56
C ASP A 23 -15.48 -1.55 27.87
N GLU A 24 -15.11 -1.75 26.61
CA GLU A 24 -15.50 -2.90 25.79
C GLU A 24 -17.01 -3.18 25.73
N LEU A 25 -17.86 -2.24 26.07
CA LEU A 25 -19.32 -2.42 26.11
C LEU A 25 -19.96 -2.69 24.74
N ARG A 26 -19.21 -2.43 23.67
CA ARG A 26 -19.61 -2.66 22.28
C ARG A 26 -18.70 -3.66 21.57
N THR A 27 -17.80 -4.32 22.29
CA THR A 27 -16.91 -5.36 21.76
C THR A 27 -17.62 -6.70 21.85
N ALA A 28 -18.01 -7.24 20.69
CA ALA A 28 -18.74 -8.50 20.62
C ALA A 28 -17.81 -9.73 20.74
N ARG A 29 -16.55 -9.61 20.25
CA ARG A 29 -15.58 -10.70 20.21
C ARG A 29 -14.16 -10.16 20.14
N ILE A 30 -13.23 -10.84 20.78
CA ILE A 30 -11.78 -10.61 20.68
C ILE A 30 -11.14 -11.97 20.36
N ASP A 31 -10.35 -12.02 19.28
CA ASP A 31 -9.60 -13.19 18.86
C ASP A 31 -8.10 -12.90 18.84
N SER A 32 -7.30 -13.94 19.02
CA SER A 32 -5.85 -13.85 18.93
C SER A 32 -5.40 -13.69 17.47
N LEU A 33 -4.50 -12.75 17.25
CA LEU A 33 -3.79 -12.59 15.99
C LEU A 33 -2.42 -13.27 16.12
N ILE A 34 -2.01 -14.03 15.08
CA ILE A 34 -0.64 -14.57 14.98
C ILE A 34 0.36 -13.42 15.09
N THR A 35 1.50 -13.63 15.74
CA THR A 35 2.51 -12.58 15.80
C THR A 35 3.29 -12.46 14.49
N PRO A 36 3.86 -11.28 14.15
CA PRO A 36 4.71 -11.11 12.97
C PRO A 36 5.90 -12.08 12.95
N ALA A 37 6.52 -12.36 14.11
CA ALA A 37 7.64 -13.29 14.23
C ALA A 37 7.21 -14.73 13.90
N GLU A 38 6.11 -15.22 14.49
CA GLU A 38 5.58 -16.56 14.19
C GLU A 38 5.23 -16.71 12.70
N LEU A 39 4.66 -15.66 12.08
CA LEU A 39 4.35 -15.67 10.66
C LEU A 39 5.62 -15.73 9.80
N ALA A 40 6.66 -14.95 10.18
CA ALA A 40 7.93 -14.95 9.48
C ALA A 40 8.69 -16.28 9.62
N GLU A 41 8.61 -16.93 10.77
CA GLU A 41 9.15 -18.28 10.97
C GLU A 41 8.42 -19.33 10.12
N ARG A 42 7.09 -19.23 10.01
CA ARG A 42 6.27 -20.14 9.20
C ARG A 42 6.48 -19.95 7.71
N TYR A 43 6.70 -18.70 7.28
CA TYR A 43 6.95 -18.30 5.88
C TYR A 43 8.20 -17.43 5.79
N PRO A 44 9.40 -18.04 5.88
CA PRO A 44 10.66 -17.29 5.93
C PRO A 44 11.00 -16.70 4.56
N MET A 45 11.59 -15.51 4.61
CA MET A 45 12.21 -14.88 3.44
C MET A 45 13.55 -15.54 3.14
N THR A 46 13.78 -15.92 1.88
CA THR A 46 15.08 -16.45 1.46
C THR A 46 16.10 -15.31 1.27
N PRO A 47 17.42 -15.59 1.36
CA PRO A 47 18.44 -14.56 1.07
C PRO A 47 18.27 -13.92 -0.31
N ALA A 48 17.94 -14.70 -1.34
CA ALA A 48 17.73 -14.18 -2.69
C ALA A 48 16.53 -13.19 -2.77
N VAL A 49 15.45 -13.46 -2.05
CA VAL A 49 14.30 -12.54 -1.95
C VAL A 49 14.70 -11.28 -1.16
N ALA A 50 15.47 -11.40 -0.09
CA ALA A 50 15.96 -10.26 0.69
C ALA A 50 16.82 -9.32 -0.16
N ASP A 51 17.80 -9.87 -0.89
CA ASP A 51 18.64 -9.12 -1.81
C ASP A 51 17.82 -8.43 -2.89
N HIS A 52 16.85 -9.15 -3.50
CA HIS A 52 15.94 -8.60 -4.51
C HIS A 52 15.16 -7.38 -3.98
N VAL A 53 14.56 -7.46 -2.79
CA VAL A 53 13.81 -6.36 -2.18
C VAL A 53 14.73 -5.17 -1.88
N LEU A 54 15.91 -5.41 -1.31
CA LEU A 54 16.87 -4.34 -1.00
C LEU A 54 17.37 -3.64 -2.26
N ASP A 55 17.68 -4.40 -3.32
CA ASP A 55 18.13 -3.83 -4.59
C ASP A 55 17.01 -3.04 -5.29
N ALA A 56 15.78 -3.52 -5.24
CA ALA A 56 14.63 -2.79 -5.76
C ALA A 56 14.44 -1.45 -5.02
N ARG A 57 14.51 -1.43 -3.70
CA ARG A 57 14.45 -0.18 -2.90
C ARG A 57 15.52 0.80 -3.34
N ARG A 58 16.78 0.37 -3.45
CA ARG A 58 17.90 1.22 -3.89
C ARG A 58 17.70 1.79 -5.30
N ARG A 59 17.17 0.98 -6.25
CA ARG A 59 16.84 1.46 -7.60
C ARG A 59 15.75 2.52 -7.57
N ILE A 60 14.68 2.29 -6.81
CA ILE A 60 13.58 3.24 -6.66
C ILE A 60 14.07 4.55 -6.01
N GLU A 61 14.91 4.46 -4.97
CA GLU A 61 15.53 5.62 -4.32
C GLU A 61 16.34 6.47 -5.30
N LYS A 62 17.16 5.84 -6.16
CA LYS A 62 17.94 6.53 -7.20
C LYS A 62 17.03 7.21 -8.22
N ILE A 63 15.95 6.55 -8.65
CA ILE A 63 14.98 7.16 -9.58
C ILE A 63 14.32 8.39 -8.92
N LEU A 64 13.91 8.30 -7.67
CA LEU A 64 13.29 9.40 -6.94
C LEU A 64 14.25 10.57 -6.71
N ASN A 65 15.54 10.32 -6.57
CA ASN A 65 16.57 11.36 -6.44
C ASN A 65 17.03 11.92 -7.79
N GLY A 66 16.71 11.27 -8.91
CA GLY A 66 17.17 11.66 -10.26
C GLY A 66 18.53 11.10 -10.66
N ASP A 67 19.08 10.17 -9.87
CA ASP A 67 20.37 9.50 -10.14
C ASP A 67 20.23 8.33 -11.12
N ASP A 68 19.00 7.90 -11.40
CA ASP A 68 18.66 6.88 -12.38
C ASP A 68 17.59 7.46 -13.35
N PRO A 69 17.85 7.49 -14.66
CA PRO A 69 16.95 8.10 -15.63
C PRO A 69 15.71 7.26 -15.94
N ARG A 70 15.64 6.01 -15.50
CA ARG A 70 14.49 5.14 -15.72
C ARG A 70 13.21 5.73 -15.10
N LEU A 71 12.09 5.27 -15.58
CA LEU A 71 10.78 5.62 -15.02
C LEU A 71 10.31 4.50 -14.07
N LEU A 72 9.93 4.86 -12.87
CA LEU A 72 9.24 3.94 -11.93
C LEU A 72 7.82 3.68 -12.43
N VAL A 73 7.43 2.42 -12.60
CA VAL A 73 6.07 2.04 -13.02
C VAL A 73 5.46 1.10 -11.98
N ILE A 74 4.50 1.60 -11.23
CA ILE A 74 3.77 0.83 -10.21
C ILE A 74 2.47 0.35 -10.83
N ILE A 75 2.40 -0.90 -11.25
CA ILE A 75 1.29 -1.44 -12.05
C ILE A 75 0.74 -2.75 -11.47
N GLY A 76 -0.57 -2.91 -11.47
CA GLY A 76 -1.25 -4.12 -11.00
C GLY A 76 -2.68 -3.86 -10.55
N PRO A 77 -3.37 -4.88 -10.01
CA PRO A 77 -4.79 -4.79 -9.67
C PRO A 77 -5.08 -3.68 -8.65
N CYS A 78 -6.30 -3.15 -8.73
CA CYS A 78 -6.79 -2.17 -7.75
C CYS A 78 -6.69 -2.73 -6.32
N SER A 79 -7.08 -4.00 -6.15
CA SER A 79 -6.87 -4.79 -4.93
C SER A 79 -6.74 -6.28 -5.27
N ILE A 80 -5.98 -7.00 -4.45
CA ILE A 80 -5.84 -8.45 -4.57
C ILE A 80 -7.01 -9.12 -3.83
N HIS A 81 -7.76 -9.96 -4.54
CA HIS A 81 -8.80 -10.82 -3.95
C HIS A 81 -8.58 -12.30 -4.31
N ASP A 82 -7.83 -12.57 -5.37
CA ASP A 82 -7.48 -13.89 -5.86
C ASP A 82 -5.95 -13.99 -5.96
N PRO A 83 -5.29 -14.72 -5.03
CA PRO A 83 -3.85 -14.89 -5.04
C PRO A 83 -3.33 -15.64 -6.28
N GLU A 84 -4.09 -16.61 -6.83
CA GLU A 84 -3.66 -17.38 -8.01
C GLU A 84 -3.61 -16.48 -9.25
N ALA A 85 -4.66 -15.68 -9.46
CA ALA A 85 -4.69 -14.71 -10.55
C ALA A 85 -3.61 -13.62 -10.38
N ALA A 86 -3.29 -13.23 -9.14
CA ALA A 86 -2.21 -12.30 -8.86
C ALA A 86 -0.83 -12.85 -9.21
N VAL A 87 -0.58 -14.14 -8.94
CA VAL A 87 0.67 -14.83 -9.34
C VAL A 87 0.76 -14.97 -10.86
N ASP A 88 -0.34 -15.31 -11.56
CA ASP A 88 -0.36 -15.33 -13.03
C ASP A 88 -0.03 -13.96 -13.62
N TYR A 89 -0.62 -12.90 -13.06
CA TYR A 89 -0.29 -11.52 -13.44
C TYR A 89 1.19 -11.20 -13.20
N ALA A 90 1.76 -11.59 -12.06
CA ALA A 90 3.17 -11.41 -11.74
C ALA A 90 4.10 -12.13 -12.73
N ARG A 91 3.78 -13.37 -13.14
CA ARG A 91 4.56 -14.11 -14.14
C ARG A 91 4.58 -13.43 -15.51
N ARG A 92 3.45 -12.83 -15.91
CA ARG A 92 3.38 -12.03 -17.13
C ARG A 92 4.21 -10.76 -16.98
N LEU A 93 4.11 -10.08 -15.84
CA LEU A 93 4.82 -8.84 -15.57
C LEU A 93 6.35 -9.04 -15.50
N ALA A 94 6.82 -10.17 -14.99
CA ALA A 94 8.24 -10.53 -14.95
C ALA A 94 8.90 -10.48 -16.33
N ARG A 95 8.21 -10.97 -17.36
CA ARG A 95 8.70 -10.95 -18.75
C ARG A 95 8.82 -9.53 -19.30
N LEU A 96 7.84 -8.67 -18.99
CA LEU A 96 7.87 -7.28 -19.43
C LEU A 96 8.91 -6.47 -18.65
N ARG A 97 9.11 -6.81 -17.37
CA ARG A 97 10.16 -6.22 -16.55
C ARG A 97 11.54 -6.49 -17.14
N GLU A 98 11.83 -7.73 -17.54
CA GLU A 98 13.07 -8.09 -18.24
C GLU A 98 13.21 -7.34 -19.57
N LYS A 99 12.14 -7.28 -20.38
CA LYS A 99 12.12 -6.60 -21.70
C LYS A 99 12.44 -5.09 -21.58
N TYR A 100 11.98 -4.44 -20.51
CA TYR A 100 12.09 -2.97 -20.36
C TYR A 100 13.06 -2.54 -19.26
N ASP A 101 13.89 -3.43 -18.72
CA ASP A 101 14.75 -3.18 -17.55
C ASP A 101 15.66 -1.95 -17.70
N SER A 102 16.14 -1.65 -18.92
CA SER A 102 16.97 -0.47 -19.19
C SER A 102 16.21 0.87 -19.13
N ARG A 103 14.87 0.85 -19.16
CA ARG A 103 14.01 2.05 -19.31
C ARG A 103 13.01 2.21 -18.18
N LEU A 104 12.51 1.10 -17.66
CA LEU A 104 11.45 1.08 -16.64
C LEU A 104 11.88 0.26 -15.42
N GLU A 105 11.66 0.78 -14.23
CA GLU A 105 11.65 -0.02 -13.00
C GLU A 105 10.21 -0.39 -12.72
N ILE A 106 9.81 -1.61 -13.10
CA ILE A 106 8.43 -2.09 -12.96
C ILE A 106 8.25 -2.75 -11.60
N VAL A 107 7.26 -2.30 -10.83
CA VAL A 107 6.90 -2.76 -9.50
C VAL A 107 5.43 -3.18 -9.50
N MET A 108 5.10 -4.37 -8.99
CA MET A 108 3.72 -4.85 -8.96
C MET A 108 2.94 -4.26 -7.78
N ARG A 109 1.75 -3.72 -8.06
CA ARG A 109 0.78 -3.37 -7.01
C ARG A 109 0.23 -4.64 -6.36
N THR A 110 0.45 -4.78 -5.06
CA THR A 110 -0.05 -5.86 -4.20
C THR A 110 -0.85 -5.27 -3.05
N TYR A 111 -1.98 -4.65 -3.37
CA TYR A 111 -2.84 -3.97 -2.41
C TYR A 111 -3.82 -4.97 -1.79
N PHE A 112 -3.65 -5.25 -0.50
CA PHE A 112 -4.42 -6.24 0.26
C PHE A 112 -5.56 -5.63 1.06
N GLU A 113 -5.56 -4.31 1.20
CA GLU A 113 -6.53 -3.55 1.97
C GLU A 113 -7.22 -2.52 1.06
N LYS A 114 -8.49 -2.27 1.33
CA LYS A 114 -9.27 -1.28 0.58
C LYS A 114 -9.90 -0.29 1.54
N PRO A 115 -9.52 1.00 1.49
CA PRO A 115 -10.16 2.02 2.31
C PRO A 115 -11.63 2.18 1.90
N ARG A 116 -12.52 2.14 2.88
CA ARG A 116 -13.96 2.28 2.65
C ARG A 116 -14.51 3.50 3.39
N THR A 117 -15.23 4.36 2.68
CA THR A 117 -15.91 5.52 3.29
C THR A 117 -17.17 5.08 4.04
N VAL A 118 -17.83 4.01 3.57
CA VAL A 118 -18.98 3.39 4.19
C VAL A 118 -18.65 1.90 4.44
N VAL A 119 -19.59 0.99 4.34
CA VAL A 119 -19.36 -0.47 4.45
C VAL A 119 -18.95 -1.08 3.12
N GLY A 120 -18.33 -2.25 3.15
CA GLY A 120 -17.91 -3.03 1.99
C GLY A 120 -16.75 -3.95 2.30
N TRP A 121 -16.38 -4.80 1.36
CA TRP A 121 -15.21 -5.67 1.48
C TRP A 121 -13.94 -4.84 1.72
N LYS A 122 -13.24 -5.13 2.81
CA LYS A 122 -12.07 -4.35 3.27
C LYS A 122 -10.74 -4.84 2.72
N GLY A 123 -10.73 -5.92 1.95
CA GLY A 123 -9.53 -6.48 1.36
C GLY A 123 -9.25 -7.92 1.80
N LEU A 124 -8.27 -8.54 1.14
CA LEU A 124 -7.87 -9.94 1.34
C LEU A 124 -7.50 -10.24 2.80
N ILE A 125 -6.79 -9.33 3.46
CA ILE A 125 -6.37 -9.55 4.85
C ILE A 125 -7.57 -9.66 5.78
N SER A 126 -8.57 -8.79 5.61
CA SER A 126 -9.73 -8.76 6.49
C SER A 126 -10.73 -9.87 6.21
N ASP A 127 -10.99 -10.17 4.93
CA ASP A 127 -12.00 -11.16 4.51
C ASP A 127 -11.51 -11.90 3.25
N PRO A 128 -10.59 -12.87 3.43
CA PRO A 128 -9.95 -13.59 2.33
C PRO A 128 -10.91 -14.46 1.52
N ASP A 129 -11.99 -14.94 2.16
CA ASP A 129 -12.95 -15.85 1.55
C ASP A 129 -14.13 -15.12 0.88
N LEU A 130 -14.18 -13.80 0.92
CA LEU A 130 -15.25 -12.95 0.33
C LEU A 130 -16.66 -13.27 0.87
N ASN A 131 -16.78 -13.81 2.07
CA ASN A 131 -18.03 -14.33 2.63
C ASN A 131 -18.39 -13.73 4.00
N GLY A 132 -17.62 -12.75 4.47
CA GLY A 132 -17.81 -12.12 5.79
C GLY A 132 -17.39 -12.98 6.97
N SER A 133 -16.60 -14.02 6.75
CA SER A 133 -16.07 -14.88 7.83
C SER A 133 -14.96 -14.20 8.64
N TYR A 134 -14.32 -13.18 8.06
CA TYR A 134 -13.24 -12.39 8.68
C TYR A 134 -12.11 -13.25 9.27
N ARG A 135 -11.66 -14.25 8.51
CA ARG A 135 -10.52 -15.10 8.88
C ARG A 135 -9.20 -14.36 8.72
N VAL A 136 -8.98 -13.33 9.53
CA VAL A 136 -7.85 -12.37 9.39
C VAL A 136 -6.50 -13.07 9.42
N ASN A 137 -6.28 -14.05 10.32
CA ASN A 137 -5.03 -14.82 10.36
C ASN A 137 -4.74 -15.51 9.01
N HIS A 138 -5.76 -16.08 8.37
CA HIS A 138 -5.63 -16.69 7.05
C HIS A 138 -5.33 -15.65 5.96
N GLY A 139 -5.99 -14.48 6.02
CA GLY A 139 -5.73 -13.39 5.08
C GLY A 139 -4.30 -12.85 5.15
N ILE A 140 -3.74 -12.70 6.35
CA ILE A 140 -2.34 -12.29 6.55
C ILE A 140 -1.37 -13.35 6.02
N GLU A 141 -1.64 -14.64 6.27
CA GLU A 141 -0.84 -15.75 5.73
C GLU A 141 -0.84 -15.74 4.19
N GLN A 142 -2.01 -15.58 3.57
CA GLN A 142 -2.13 -15.50 2.10
C GLN A 142 -1.36 -14.31 1.55
N ALA A 143 -1.47 -13.13 2.18
CA ALA A 143 -0.75 -11.92 1.76
C ALA A 143 0.77 -12.12 1.80
N ARG A 144 1.31 -12.68 2.91
CA ARG A 144 2.76 -12.92 3.03
C ARG A 144 3.25 -13.96 2.02
N ARG A 145 2.51 -15.07 1.84
CA ARG A 145 2.87 -16.11 0.85
C ARG A 145 2.91 -15.54 -0.57
N LEU A 146 1.89 -14.76 -0.94
CA LEU A 146 1.86 -14.10 -2.25
C LEU A 146 3.05 -13.17 -2.45
N LEU A 147 3.39 -12.34 -1.47
CA LEU A 147 4.53 -11.43 -1.55
C LEU A 147 5.86 -12.19 -1.72
N LEU A 148 6.05 -13.30 -1.01
CA LEU A 148 7.22 -14.16 -1.18
C LEU A 148 7.30 -14.74 -2.60
N GLU A 149 6.18 -15.24 -3.14
CA GLU A 149 6.13 -15.81 -4.49
C GLU A 149 6.39 -14.75 -5.56
N VAL A 150 5.77 -13.59 -5.46
CA VAL A 150 5.97 -12.48 -6.43
C VAL A 150 7.41 -11.99 -6.43
N ASN A 151 8.01 -11.78 -5.24
CA ASN A 151 9.42 -11.38 -5.15
C ASN A 151 10.36 -12.48 -5.65
N ALA A 152 10.06 -13.77 -5.44
CA ALA A 152 10.83 -14.89 -5.96
C ALA A 152 10.80 -14.99 -7.49
N LEU A 153 9.74 -14.48 -8.14
CA LEU A 153 9.66 -14.30 -9.59
C LEU A 153 10.51 -13.12 -10.11
N GLY A 154 11.21 -12.39 -9.24
CA GLY A 154 12.00 -11.22 -9.60
C GLY A 154 11.15 -9.95 -9.84
N VAL A 155 9.92 -9.90 -9.34
CA VAL A 155 9.03 -8.74 -9.45
C VAL A 155 8.94 -8.04 -8.09
N PRO A 156 9.45 -6.80 -7.95
CA PRO A 156 9.31 -6.02 -6.72
C PRO A 156 7.84 -5.71 -6.44
N THR A 157 7.50 -5.56 -5.16
CA THR A 157 6.11 -5.37 -4.72
C THR A 157 5.88 -3.99 -4.12
N ALA A 158 4.67 -3.46 -4.35
CA ALA A 158 4.20 -2.19 -3.82
C ALA A 158 2.85 -2.39 -3.10
N THR A 159 2.65 -1.74 -1.96
CA THR A 159 1.36 -1.78 -1.24
C THR A 159 0.94 -0.42 -0.70
N GLU A 160 -0.34 -0.27 -0.37
CA GLU A 160 -0.82 0.83 0.46
C GLU A 160 -0.79 0.39 1.93
N PHE A 161 -0.14 1.16 2.79
CA PHE A 161 -0.18 0.95 4.24
C PHE A 161 -1.40 1.67 4.80
N LEU A 162 -2.47 0.92 5.01
CA LEU A 162 -3.75 1.45 5.50
C LEU A 162 -3.92 1.19 7.00
N ASP A 163 -3.80 -0.06 7.42
CA ASP A 163 -3.84 -0.47 8.83
C ASP A 163 -2.48 -0.29 9.48
N MET A 164 -2.47 0.14 10.76
CA MET A 164 -1.24 0.44 11.50
C MET A 164 -0.47 -0.82 11.93
N VAL A 165 -1.12 -1.97 11.97
CA VAL A 165 -0.55 -3.24 12.45
C VAL A 165 -0.08 -4.12 11.31
N VAL A 166 -0.82 -4.12 10.19
CA VAL A 166 -0.54 -4.98 9.02
C VAL A 166 0.88 -4.80 8.49
N GLY A 167 1.43 -3.59 8.53
CA GLY A 167 2.82 -3.31 8.14
C GLY A 167 3.85 -4.17 8.87
N GLN A 168 3.59 -4.59 10.12
CA GLN A 168 4.52 -5.43 10.88
C GLN A 168 4.69 -6.83 10.29
N TYR A 169 3.70 -7.31 9.53
CA TYR A 169 3.67 -8.65 8.94
C TYR A 169 4.28 -8.72 7.55
N ILE A 170 4.27 -7.62 6.78
CA ILE A 170 4.57 -7.64 5.34
C ILE A 170 5.62 -6.62 4.88
N SER A 171 5.96 -5.60 5.68
CA SER A 171 6.82 -4.51 5.21
C SER A 171 8.24 -4.94 4.83
N ASP A 172 8.73 -6.07 5.34
CA ASP A 172 10.01 -6.67 4.98
C ASP A 172 10.05 -7.13 3.50
N LEU A 173 8.90 -7.40 2.89
CA LEU A 173 8.75 -7.85 1.51
C LEU A 173 8.31 -6.75 0.53
N ILE A 174 8.12 -5.51 1.01
CA ILE A 174 7.63 -4.38 0.21
C ILE A 174 8.79 -3.50 -0.24
N SER A 175 8.85 -3.22 -1.55
CA SER A 175 9.87 -2.36 -2.15
C SER A 175 9.44 -0.89 -2.28
N TRP A 176 8.13 -0.62 -2.33
CA TRP A 176 7.55 0.72 -2.41
C TRP A 176 6.20 0.78 -1.67
N GLY A 177 5.96 1.84 -0.92
CA GLY A 177 4.74 2.03 -0.14
C GLY A 177 3.95 3.25 -0.54
N ALA A 178 2.63 3.23 -0.36
CA ALA A 178 1.74 4.36 -0.50
C ALA A 178 1.00 4.68 0.79
N ILE A 179 0.74 5.96 1.03
CA ILE A 179 -0.28 6.45 1.95
C ILE A 179 -1.42 7.01 1.11
N GLY A 180 -2.61 6.51 1.33
CA GLY A 180 -3.80 6.82 0.54
C GLY A 180 -4.34 8.24 0.77
N ALA A 181 -5.16 8.72 -0.16
CA ALA A 181 -5.70 10.08 -0.11
C ALA A 181 -6.55 10.38 1.15
N ARG A 182 -7.13 9.34 1.77
CA ARG A 182 -7.93 9.49 3.01
C ARG A 182 -7.09 9.47 4.27
N THR A 183 -5.84 9.05 4.19
CA THR A 183 -4.92 8.86 5.32
C THR A 183 -3.70 9.78 5.27
N THR A 184 -3.46 10.50 4.18
CA THR A 184 -2.33 11.44 4.03
C THR A 184 -2.34 12.56 5.10
N GLU A 185 -3.51 12.98 5.58
CA GLU A 185 -3.62 13.97 6.68
C GLU A 185 -3.42 13.35 8.06
N SER A 186 -3.50 12.03 8.20
CA SER A 186 -3.41 11.32 9.48
C SER A 186 -2.00 11.40 10.06
N GLN A 187 -1.87 11.94 11.27
CA GLN A 187 -0.60 12.01 12.00
C GLN A 187 0.04 10.63 12.14
N ILE A 188 -0.71 9.62 12.58
CA ILE A 188 -0.17 8.29 12.82
C ILE A 188 0.32 7.59 11.54
N HIS A 189 -0.29 7.87 10.38
CA HIS A 189 0.21 7.35 9.09
C HIS A 189 1.50 8.04 8.65
N ARG A 190 1.67 9.34 8.96
CA ARG A 190 2.91 10.07 8.71
C ARG A 190 4.04 9.58 9.61
N GLU A 191 3.75 9.30 10.87
CA GLU A 191 4.67 8.70 11.83
C GLU A 191 5.08 7.28 11.41
N MET A 192 4.13 6.43 11.02
CA MET A 192 4.41 5.11 10.47
C MET A 192 5.29 5.20 9.22
N ALA A 193 4.99 6.11 8.29
CA ALA A 193 5.79 6.30 7.08
C ALA A 193 7.25 6.69 7.39
N SER A 194 7.50 7.41 8.49
CA SER A 194 8.85 7.76 8.95
C SER A 194 9.68 6.54 9.38
N ALA A 195 9.02 5.42 9.70
CA ALA A 195 9.63 4.16 10.12
C ALA A 195 9.82 3.16 8.99
N LEU A 196 9.07 3.30 7.88
CA LEU A 196 9.11 2.34 6.78
C LEU A 196 10.48 2.33 6.09
N SER A 197 10.97 1.12 5.81
CA SER A 197 12.28 0.91 5.17
C SER A 197 12.23 1.00 3.64
N CYS A 198 11.08 1.32 3.06
CA CYS A 198 10.91 1.55 1.62
C CYS A 198 10.57 3.02 1.35
N PRO A 199 10.79 3.53 0.12
CA PRO A 199 10.24 4.80 -0.33
C PRO A 199 8.72 4.84 -0.20
N VAL A 200 8.15 6.00 0.19
CA VAL A 200 6.71 6.16 0.45
C VAL A 200 6.14 7.33 -0.34
N GLY A 201 5.15 7.03 -1.18
CA GLY A 201 4.37 8.04 -1.88
C GLY A 201 3.13 8.46 -1.07
N PHE A 202 2.87 9.76 -1.01
CA PHE A 202 1.69 10.33 -0.37
C PHE A 202 0.73 10.85 -1.42
N LYS A 203 -0.49 10.30 -1.47
CA LYS A 203 -1.52 10.78 -2.40
C LYS A 203 -2.02 12.16 -1.98
N ASN A 204 -2.25 13.05 -2.95
CA ASN A 204 -3.01 14.27 -2.71
C ASN A 204 -4.42 13.94 -2.22
N GLY A 205 -5.07 14.88 -1.55
CA GLY A 205 -6.42 14.74 -1.03
C GLY A 205 -7.45 14.36 -2.08
N THR A 206 -8.59 13.84 -1.65
CA THR A 206 -9.69 13.46 -2.56
C THR A 206 -10.32 14.65 -3.28
N ASP A 207 -10.12 15.86 -2.75
CA ASP A 207 -10.49 17.14 -3.36
C ASP A 207 -9.51 17.67 -4.41
N GLY A 208 -8.30 17.07 -4.46
CA GLY A 208 -7.21 17.48 -5.35
C GLY A 208 -6.07 18.26 -4.64
N ASN A 209 -6.20 18.57 -3.36
CA ASN A 209 -5.21 19.34 -2.60
C ASN A 209 -3.87 18.59 -2.49
N THR A 210 -2.81 19.13 -3.11
CA THR A 210 -1.45 18.59 -3.07
C THR A 210 -0.66 19.02 -1.84
N ARG A 211 -1.02 20.13 -1.20
CA ARG A 211 -0.30 20.67 -0.03
C ARG A 211 -0.25 19.67 1.13
N ILE A 212 -1.34 18.92 1.34
CA ILE A 212 -1.38 17.89 2.40
C ILE A 212 -0.34 16.79 2.19
N ALA A 213 -0.02 16.45 0.92
CA ALA A 213 1.02 15.48 0.60
C ALA A 213 2.42 16.07 0.85
N VAL A 214 2.65 17.35 0.54
CA VAL A 214 3.90 18.06 0.89
C VAL A 214 4.12 18.08 2.39
N ASP A 215 3.09 18.40 3.18
CA ASP A 215 3.19 18.41 4.64
C ASP A 215 3.42 16.99 5.20
N ALA A 216 2.82 15.96 4.59
CA ALA A 216 3.06 14.57 4.96
C ALA A 216 4.52 14.13 4.69
N ILE A 217 5.10 14.53 3.54
CA ILE A 217 6.51 14.28 3.22
C ILE A 217 7.42 14.93 4.25
N ARG A 218 7.16 16.20 4.59
CA ARG A 218 7.93 16.94 5.60
C ARG A 218 7.89 16.25 6.95
N ALA A 219 6.70 15.84 7.39
CA ALA A 219 6.51 15.13 8.65
C ALA A 219 7.27 13.79 8.62
N ALA A 220 7.07 12.96 7.60
CA ALA A 220 7.69 11.65 7.50
C ALA A 220 9.24 11.69 7.42
N ARG A 221 9.83 12.79 6.97
CA ARG A 221 11.30 12.96 6.93
C ARG A 221 11.92 13.17 8.31
N THR A 222 11.15 13.47 9.33
CA THR A 222 11.65 13.72 10.69
C THR A 222 11.52 12.49 11.58
N SER A 223 12.30 12.50 12.67
CA SER A 223 12.18 11.47 13.72
C SER A 223 10.89 11.64 14.49
N HIS A 224 10.23 10.51 14.77
CA HIS A 224 9.01 10.47 15.58
C HIS A 224 9.10 9.42 16.67
N MET A 225 8.29 9.57 17.71
CA MET A 225 8.01 8.53 18.70
C MET A 225 6.52 8.19 18.63
N PHE A 226 6.20 6.90 18.42
CA PHE A 226 4.82 6.42 18.35
C PHE A 226 4.67 5.00 18.92
N LEU A 227 3.43 4.61 19.20
CA LEU A 227 3.11 3.30 19.76
C LEU A 227 2.79 2.32 18.63
N SER A 228 3.43 1.14 18.66
CA SER A 228 3.16 0.07 17.72
C SER A 228 3.51 -1.29 18.35
N PRO A 229 2.86 -2.38 17.93
CA PRO A 229 3.33 -3.71 18.31
C PRO A 229 4.71 -4.00 17.69
N ASP A 230 5.58 -4.66 18.44
CA ASP A 230 6.83 -5.22 17.91
C ASP A 230 6.58 -6.51 17.12
N LYS A 231 7.64 -7.14 16.62
CA LYS A 231 7.54 -8.42 15.88
C LYS A 231 7.03 -9.59 16.73
N HIS A 232 7.06 -9.49 18.05
CA HIS A 232 6.52 -10.47 18.99
C HIS A 232 5.11 -10.12 19.51
N GLY A 233 4.46 -9.12 18.92
CA GLY A 233 3.10 -8.70 19.27
C GLY A 233 2.99 -7.88 20.57
N ARG A 234 4.12 -7.46 21.17
CA ARG A 234 4.10 -6.64 22.39
C ARG A 234 4.00 -5.18 22.00
N MET A 235 3.14 -4.45 22.71
CA MET A 235 3.06 -2.99 22.54
C MET A 235 4.34 -2.30 22.98
N THR A 236 4.93 -1.50 22.10
CA THR A 236 6.22 -0.84 22.32
C THR A 236 6.18 0.61 21.87
N ILE A 237 7.20 1.38 22.27
CA ILE A 237 7.45 2.74 21.82
C ILE A 237 8.53 2.66 20.72
N TYR A 238 8.16 3.04 19.49
CA TYR A 238 9.09 3.17 18.39
C TYR A 238 9.67 4.58 18.35
N GLN A 239 10.98 4.68 18.22
CA GLN A 239 11.65 5.91 17.81
C GLN A 239 12.21 5.71 16.40
N THR A 240 11.83 6.60 15.46
CA THR A 240 12.24 6.52 14.06
C THR A 240 13.39 7.47 13.77
N SER A 241 14.06 7.28 12.63
CA SER A 241 15.07 8.21 12.11
C SER A 241 14.51 9.17 11.05
N GLY A 242 13.29 8.95 10.61
CA GLY A 242 12.71 9.61 9.44
C GLY A 242 12.97 8.88 8.13
N ASN A 243 12.08 9.08 7.15
CA ASN A 243 12.17 8.52 5.81
C ASN A 243 12.44 9.63 4.78
N PRO A 244 13.65 9.70 4.19
CA PRO A 244 14.01 10.77 3.26
C PRO A 244 13.39 10.63 1.88
N TYR A 245 12.80 9.47 1.55
CA TYR A 245 12.30 9.13 0.21
C TYR A 245 10.78 9.30 0.07
N GLY A 246 10.19 10.22 0.88
CA GLY A 246 8.81 10.65 0.71
C GLY A 246 8.62 11.46 -0.58
N HIS A 247 7.53 11.20 -1.33
CA HIS A 247 7.22 11.91 -2.57
C HIS A 247 5.70 12.02 -2.80
N ILE A 248 5.27 12.92 -3.68
CA ILE A 248 3.86 13.11 -4.01
C ILE A 248 3.39 12.03 -4.99
N ILE A 249 2.14 11.56 -4.82
CA ILE A 249 1.37 10.83 -5.82
C ILE A 249 0.21 11.71 -6.27
N MET A 250 0.25 12.17 -7.53
CA MET A 250 -0.81 12.97 -8.17
C MET A 250 -1.92 12.04 -8.64
N ARG A 251 -3.06 11.98 -7.90
CA ARG A 251 -4.16 11.04 -8.15
C ARG A 251 -5.45 11.70 -8.70
N GLY A 252 -5.38 13.01 -9.01
CA GLY A 252 -6.56 13.80 -9.33
C GLY A 252 -7.43 14.11 -8.11
N GLY A 253 -8.47 14.85 -8.34
CA GLY A 253 -9.49 15.22 -7.38
C GLY A 253 -10.85 15.26 -8.06
N LYS A 254 -11.55 16.40 -7.94
CA LYS A 254 -12.76 16.69 -8.74
C LYS A 254 -12.41 16.82 -10.23
N THR A 255 -11.22 17.30 -10.51
CA THR A 255 -10.61 17.41 -11.84
C THR A 255 -9.33 16.61 -11.91
N PRO A 256 -8.90 16.13 -13.09
CA PRO A 256 -7.58 15.57 -13.31
C PRO A 256 -6.46 16.55 -12.93
N ASN A 257 -5.30 16.03 -12.47
CA ASN A 257 -4.12 16.83 -12.11
C ASN A 257 -2.81 16.30 -12.69
N TYR A 258 -2.87 15.57 -13.81
CA TYR A 258 -1.71 15.00 -14.49
C TYR A 258 -1.09 15.91 -15.55
N HIS A 259 -1.76 16.99 -15.96
CA HIS A 259 -1.25 17.92 -16.97
C HIS A 259 -0.06 18.73 -16.45
N ALA A 260 0.81 19.16 -17.35
CA ALA A 260 2.06 19.84 -17.03
C ALA A 260 1.90 21.04 -16.07
N ALA A 261 0.82 21.81 -16.19
CA ALA A 261 0.57 22.94 -15.29
C ALA A 261 0.39 22.49 -13.82
N ALA A 262 -0.39 21.43 -13.58
CA ALA A 262 -0.60 20.90 -12.22
C ALA A 262 0.67 20.24 -11.66
N ILE A 263 1.48 19.59 -12.51
CA ILE A 263 2.76 19.01 -12.12
C ILE A 263 3.74 20.12 -11.71
N ASN A 264 3.82 21.21 -12.48
CA ASN A 264 4.66 22.36 -12.15
C ASN A 264 4.25 23.01 -10.83
N GLU A 265 2.94 23.19 -10.59
CA GLU A 265 2.42 23.72 -9.31
C GLU A 265 2.82 22.82 -8.13
N ALA A 266 2.74 21.50 -8.30
CA ALA A 266 3.17 20.55 -7.26
C ALA A 266 4.70 20.64 -7.03
N CYS A 267 5.50 20.82 -8.07
CA CYS A 267 6.95 21.02 -7.97
C CYS A 267 7.29 22.34 -7.26
N GLU A 268 6.56 23.42 -7.55
CA GLU A 268 6.73 24.70 -6.83
C GLU A 268 6.45 24.53 -5.33
N ALA A 269 5.38 23.81 -4.96
CA ALA A 269 5.07 23.53 -3.57
C ALA A 269 6.15 22.66 -2.87
N LEU A 270 6.80 21.73 -3.59
CA LEU A 270 7.95 20.97 -3.07
C LEU A 270 9.18 21.88 -2.89
N ARG A 271 9.46 22.75 -3.85
CA ARG A 271 10.60 23.68 -3.84
C ARG A 271 10.56 24.64 -2.66
N GLU A 272 9.38 25.11 -2.24
CA GLU A 272 9.21 25.96 -1.04
C GLU A 272 9.88 25.38 0.20
N PHE A 273 9.99 24.05 0.29
CA PHE A 273 10.55 23.34 1.44
C PHE A 273 11.87 22.61 1.14
N ASN A 274 12.54 22.92 0.04
CA ASN A 274 13.75 22.28 -0.42
C ASN A 274 13.59 20.75 -0.54
N LEU A 275 12.43 20.28 -1.00
CA LEU A 275 12.15 18.88 -1.28
C LEU A 275 12.46 18.56 -2.76
N PRO A 276 12.82 17.30 -3.08
CA PRO A 276 13.02 16.90 -4.48
C PRO A 276 11.75 17.14 -5.31
N GLU A 277 11.91 17.83 -6.44
CA GLU A 277 10.83 18.15 -7.38
C GLU A 277 10.53 16.95 -8.28
N ARG A 278 10.29 15.79 -7.68
CA ARG A 278 10.03 14.53 -8.38
C ARG A 278 8.81 13.85 -7.77
N LEU A 279 7.91 13.41 -8.64
CA LEU A 279 6.61 12.90 -8.22
C LEU A 279 6.17 11.69 -9.07
N VAL A 280 5.15 11.00 -8.60
CA VAL A 280 4.48 9.90 -9.28
C VAL A 280 3.09 10.36 -9.72
N VAL A 281 2.68 10.03 -10.95
CA VAL A 281 1.32 10.29 -11.45
C VAL A 281 0.52 9.01 -11.45
N ASP A 282 -0.58 8.99 -10.71
CA ASP A 282 -1.55 7.90 -10.70
C ASP A 282 -2.54 8.09 -11.86
N PHE A 283 -2.53 7.19 -12.83
CA PHE A 283 -3.35 7.25 -14.04
C PHE A 283 -4.82 6.92 -13.77
N SER A 284 -5.09 6.23 -12.67
CA SER A 284 -6.44 5.86 -12.23
C SER A 284 -7.15 6.95 -11.41
N HIS A 285 -8.19 6.61 -10.68
CA HIS A 285 -8.92 7.46 -9.74
C HIS A 285 -9.49 8.75 -10.36
N GLY A 286 -9.11 9.93 -9.83
CA GLY A 286 -9.56 11.22 -10.32
C GLY A 286 -9.00 11.57 -11.70
N ASN A 287 -7.83 11.09 -12.04
CA ASN A 287 -7.18 11.37 -13.31
C ASN A 287 -7.89 10.68 -14.50
N CYS A 288 -8.36 9.45 -14.35
CA CYS A 288 -9.17 8.78 -15.37
C CYS A 288 -10.69 8.96 -15.17
N GLN A 289 -11.11 9.71 -14.14
CA GLN A 289 -12.52 9.92 -13.79
C GLN A 289 -13.31 8.59 -13.67
N LYS A 290 -12.67 7.56 -13.10
CA LYS A 290 -13.18 6.17 -12.93
C LYS A 290 -13.51 5.44 -14.23
N GLN A 291 -13.03 5.92 -15.37
CA GLN A 291 -13.11 5.26 -16.67
C GLN A 291 -11.76 4.62 -16.98
N HIS A 292 -11.59 3.33 -16.65
CA HIS A 292 -10.28 2.67 -16.66
C HIS A 292 -9.51 2.84 -17.97
N ARG A 293 -10.17 2.82 -19.13
CA ARG A 293 -9.51 3.00 -20.44
C ARG A 293 -8.90 4.39 -20.62
N ARG A 294 -9.41 5.41 -19.91
CA ARG A 294 -8.79 6.76 -19.93
C ARG A 294 -7.42 6.81 -19.27
N GLN A 295 -6.98 5.75 -18.59
CA GLN A 295 -5.59 5.61 -18.19
C GLN A 295 -4.62 5.65 -19.40
N LEU A 296 -5.08 5.22 -20.59
CA LEU A 296 -4.29 5.32 -21.82
C LEU A 296 -4.16 6.78 -22.30
N ASP A 297 -5.20 7.60 -22.17
CA ASP A 297 -5.14 9.03 -22.49
C ASP A 297 -4.17 9.76 -21.55
N VAL A 298 -4.22 9.42 -20.24
CA VAL A 298 -3.26 9.95 -19.25
C VAL A 298 -1.84 9.51 -19.59
N CYS A 299 -1.65 8.26 -20.02
CA CYS A 299 -0.35 7.74 -20.46
C CYS A 299 0.21 8.55 -21.62
N ASP A 300 -0.62 8.86 -22.62
CA ASP A 300 -0.19 9.62 -23.80
C ASP A 300 0.28 11.04 -23.42
N ASP A 301 -0.46 11.76 -22.58
CA ASP A 301 -0.08 13.08 -22.06
C ASP A 301 1.27 13.01 -21.29
N ILE A 302 1.42 12.02 -20.40
CA ILE A 302 2.66 11.82 -19.65
C ILE A 302 3.84 11.47 -20.57
N CYS A 303 3.63 10.65 -21.59
CA CYS A 303 4.66 10.36 -22.61
C CYS A 303 5.09 11.62 -23.37
N GLU A 304 4.16 12.52 -23.71
CA GLU A 304 4.48 13.80 -24.34
C GLU A 304 5.31 14.69 -23.40
N GLN A 305 4.94 14.79 -22.13
CA GLN A 305 5.71 15.55 -21.14
C GLN A 305 7.12 15.00 -20.95
N ILE A 306 7.28 13.67 -20.94
CA ILE A 306 8.60 13.01 -20.86
C ILE A 306 9.45 13.38 -22.07
N ARG A 307 8.89 13.26 -23.30
CA ARG A 307 9.60 13.62 -24.55
C ARG A 307 9.93 15.11 -24.62
N ALA A 308 9.11 15.97 -24.00
CA ALA A 308 9.37 17.40 -23.87
C ALA A 308 10.45 17.74 -22.83
N GLY A 309 11.05 16.73 -22.17
CA GLY A 309 12.18 16.92 -21.24
C GLY A 309 11.76 17.13 -19.78
N SER A 310 10.53 16.81 -19.39
CA SER A 310 10.12 16.88 -17.97
C SER A 310 10.98 15.98 -17.10
N THR A 311 11.65 16.55 -16.10
CA THR A 311 12.42 15.84 -15.07
C THR A 311 11.61 15.57 -13.81
N ALA A 312 10.43 16.18 -13.65
CA ALA A 312 9.57 16.05 -12.49
C ALA A 312 8.93 14.65 -12.37
N LEU A 313 8.72 13.99 -13.51
CA LEU A 313 8.08 12.67 -13.56
C LEU A 313 9.06 11.56 -13.18
N ALA A 314 9.08 11.18 -11.90
CA ALA A 314 9.86 10.05 -11.40
C ALA A 314 9.18 8.71 -11.69
N GLY A 315 7.84 8.69 -11.69
CA GLY A 315 7.11 7.46 -11.91
C GLY A 315 5.63 7.65 -12.21
N VAL A 316 4.99 6.53 -12.49
CA VAL A 316 3.56 6.44 -12.77
C VAL A 316 2.93 5.27 -12.00
N MET A 317 1.63 5.35 -11.74
CA MET A 317 0.86 4.28 -11.13
C MET A 317 -0.33 3.91 -12.02
N VAL A 318 -0.58 2.61 -12.20
CA VAL A 318 -1.59 2.10 -13.15
C VAL A 318 -2.41 0.99 -12.48
N GLU A 319 -3.73 1.08 -12.57
CA GLU A 319 -4.61 -0.02 -12.19
C GLU A 319 -4.88 -0.93 -13.38
N SER A 320 -4.34 -2.14 -13.31
CA SER A 320 -4.32 -3.16 -14.35
C SER A 320 -4.52 -4.55 -13.78
N PHE A 321 -5.25 -5.40 -14.50
CA PHE A 321 -5.33 -6.82 -14.16
C PHE A 321 -5.37 -7.66 -15.45
N ILE A 322 -5.67 -8.98 -15.34
CA ILE A 322 -5.67 -9.88 -16.50
C ILE A 322 -6.83 -9.53 -17.44
N VAL A 323 -8.04 -9.35 -16.87
CA VAL A 323 -9.26 -8.99 -17.60
C VAL A 323 -9.67 -7.56 -17.26
N GLU A 324 -10.03 -6.77 -18.27
CA GLU A 324 -10.44 -5.37 -18.08
C GLU A 324 -11.72 -5.21 -17.27
N GLY A 325 -11.85 -4.03 -16.66
CA GLY A 325 -13.08 -3.61 -15.99
C GLY A 325 -13.16 -4.08 -14.54
N THR A 326 -14.38 -4.30 -14.08
CA THR A 326 -14.70 -4.75 -12.73
C THR A 326 -15.97 -5.59 -12.73
N GLN A 327 -16.10 -6.46 -11.73
CA GLN A 327 -17.26 -7.31 -11.50
C GLN A 327 -17.78 -7.13 -10.07
N LYS A 328 -19.03 -7.52 -9.86
CA LYS A 328 -19.66 -7.54 -8.54
C LYS A 328 -19.65 -8.94 -7.96
N ILE A 329 -19.43 -9.04 -6.65
CA ILE A 329 -19.64 -10.29 -5.93
C ILE A 329 -21.13 -10.54 -5.82
N THR A 330 -21.61 -11.63 -6.46
CA THR A 330 -23.02 -12.06 -6.43
C THR A 330 -23.08 -13.48 -5.91
N SER A 331 -23.89 -13.73 -4.89
CA SER A 331 -24.05 -15.06 -4.30
C SER A 331 -24.41 -16.10 -5.38
N GLY A 332 -23.71 -17.22 -5.38
CA GLY A 332 -23.93 -18.33 -6.32
C GLY A 332 -23.39 -18.13 -7.74
N THR A 333 -22.77 -16.98 -8.04
CA THR A 333 -22.13 -16.73 -9.35
C THR A 333 -20.62 -16.80 -9.21
N PRO A 334 -19.92 -17.68 -9.95
CA PRO A 334 -18.45 -17.68 -9.98
C PRO A 334 -17.90 -16.35 -10.48
N LEU A 335 -16.82 -15.89 -9.87
CA LEU A 335 -16.11 -14.71 -10.32
C LEU A 335 -15.35 -14.99 -11.64
N THR A 336 -15.28 -13.98 -12.49
CA THR A 336 -14.40 -14.00 -13.67
C THR A 336 -12.96 -13.96 -13.19
N TYR A 337 -12.16 -14.98 -13.54
CA TYR A 337 -10.76 -15.05 -13.18
C TYR A 337 -9.97 -13.86 -13.70
N GLY A 338 -9.17 -13.24 -12.83
CA GLY A 338 -8.31 -12.13 -13.19
C GLY A 338 -9.03 -10.80 -13.48
N GLN A 339 -10.30 -10.65 -13.05
CA GLN A 339 -11.04 -9.39 -13.15
C GLN A 339 -11.25 -8.75 -11.77
N SER A 340 -11.03 -7.46 -11.65
CA SER A 340 -11.16 -6.70 -10.39
C SER A 340 -12.58 -6.82 -9.79
N ILE A 341 -12.66 -6.87 -8.44
CA ILE A 341 -13.92 -6.76 -7.67
C ILE A 341 -14.06 -5.40 -6.98
N THR A 342 -13.14 -4.48 -7.24
CA THR A 342 -13.13 -3.12 -6.69
C THR A 342 -13.19 -2.09 -7.80
N ASP A 343 -12.24 -1.17 -7.96
CA ASP A 343 -12.28 -0.22 -9.08
C ASP A 343 -11.89 -0.91 -10.40
N PRO A 344 -12.44 -0.45 -11.55
CA PRO A 344 -12.16 -1.08 -12.84
C PRO A 344 -10.70 -0.87 -13.26
N CYS A 345 -10.08 -1.93 -13.76
CA CYS A 345 -8.69 -2.00 -14.20
C CYS A 345 -8.56 -2.08 -15.72
N LEU A 346 -7.41 -1.67 -16.28
CA LEU A 346 -7.02 -2.04 -17.64
C LEU A 346 -6.86 -3.55 -17.75
N GLY A 347 -7.13 -4.12 -18.92
CA GLY A 347 -6.80 -5.49 -19.24
C GLY A 347 -5.30 -5.66 -19.56
N TRP A 348 -4.89 -6.92 -19.76
CA TRP A 348 -3.47 -7.22 -19.99
C TRP A 348 -2.94 -6.57 -21.27
N ASP A 349 -3.64 -6.69 -22.40
CA ASP A 349 -3.19 -6.18 -23.70
C ASP A 349 -3.02 -4.65 -23.71
N ASP A 350 -3.96 -3.93 -23.09
CA ASP A 350 -3.86 -2.48 -22.91
C ASP A 350 -2.67 -2.12 -22.01
N SER A 351 -2.37 -2.95 -21.02
CA SER A 351 -1.24 -2.75 -20.10
C SER A 351 0.11 -2.97 -20.77
N GLU A 352 0.25 -3.99 -21.64
CA GLU A 352 1.44 -4.17 -22.47
C GLU A 352 1.66 -2.96 -23.38
N THR A 353 0.60 -2.51 -24.04
CA THR A 353 0.64 -1.31 -24.91
C THR A 353 1.07 -0.07 -24.14
N LEU A 354 0.54 0.13 -22.94
CA LEU A 354 0.90 1.25 -22.06
C LEU A 354 2.38 1.21 -21.67
N LEU A 355 2.87 0.04 -21.25
CA LEU A 355 4.29 -0.14 -20.88
C LEU A 355 5.23 0.10 -22.06
N ASP A 356 4.85 -0.32 -23.27
CA ASP A 356 5.63 -0.07 -24.48
C ASP A 356 5.71 1.44 -24.80
N ARG A 357 4.59 2.18 -24.73
CA ARG A 357 4.54 3.64 -24.92
C ARG A 357 5.43 4.36 -23.90
N LEU A 358 5.37 3.99 -22.63
CA LEU A 358 6.22 4.57 -21.57
C LEU A 358 7.70 4.30 -21.83
N ALA A 359 8.05 3.05 -22.19
CA ALA A 359 9.43 2.67 -22.48
C ALA A 359 9.99 3.47 -23.66
N GLN A 360 9.20 3.65 -24.75
CA GLN A 360 9.58 4.48 -25.88
C GLN A 360 9.74 5.97 -25.51
N ALA A 361 8.88 6.49 -24.63
CA ALA A 361 8.99 7.89 -24.19
C ALA A 361 10.26 8.13 -23.37
N VAL A 362 10.64 7.18 -22.51
CA VAL A 362 11.83 7.26 -21.67
C VAL A 362 13.14 7.22 -22.47
N GLU A 363 13.16 6.58 -23.65
CA GLU A 363 14.35 6.60 -24.54
C GLU A 363 14.86 8.01 -24.85
N SER A 364 13.99 9.01 -24.82
CA SER A 364 14.38 10.41 -25.02
C SER A 364 15.17 11.01 -23.83
N ARG A 365 15.19 10.34 -22.67
CA ARG A 365 15.95 10.75 -21.46
C ARG A 365 17.32 10.08 -21.36
N LEU A 366 17.52 8.94 -22.04
CA LEU A 366 18.73 8.12 -22.00
C LEU A 366 19.75 8.61 -23.04
#